data_0d3de9ee5403f3b6ca3a94c01bf993ce
#
_entry.id   0d3de9ee5403f3b6ca3a94c01bf993ce
#
_cell.length_a   1.000
_cell.length_b   1.000
_cell.length_c   1.000
_cell.angle_alpha   90.00
_cell.angle_beta   90.00
_cell.angle_gamma   90.00
#
_symmetry.space_group_name_H-M   'P 1'
#
loop_
_entity.id
_entity.type
_entity.pdbx_description
1 polymer ?
#
loop_
_entity_poly.entity_id
_entity_poly.type
_entity_poly.pdbx_seq_one_letter_code
_entity_poly.pdbx_strand_id
1 'polypeptide(L)'
;MSHTTSPAPVHPFRSRHRTSAGRTAAPVAAPANGDAVSPAIPTGRAMWAMMALMLGSNLLASFNQSLMNIALDATATQFNISLSQANWLVLGFTIVAATVITMAASLLKRFGIRKVMMFGYATSLVGSLLGMVAWNFPAMLAARLIQALTVGLFFPVVTSVILTLAPRGKSATLLAINSGAIGVGLAFAPLLSGLVLTYLGLRALFAIPLAMSAILLGLGFFFLHDIYAREDRPIDIVSVVLSFAGLAAFIFGLNEVTRTVLPSVLCMAAGAAGLGLFAWRQFAIAHPLLNLAPLRHGRFVFGEVLMMLGYMGSIYMSLLVPLYLEGTAGCTAFAAGGLLCAPILCYAGACFLGGRIEDRHGVWPLVPLGFLVLLGGYVAMEFASARMLVIPMMACAGAAYIGVGLVFPTLKAADLASLPPAIYAHGSSIHSTLVQIAGSVGSALFVGIMSADTDRLVAQGIAKADAYASGFSHTLLIAIGILAVAFVGAVVFGRIARQRHQKGIKSKSKPATTMHKA
;
A
#
# COMPACT_ATOMS: atom_id res chain seq x y z
N MET A 1 56.46 -24.65 78.60
CA MET A 1 55.88 -25.52 77.58
C MET A 1 55.31 -24.63 76.50
N SER A 2 55.92 -24.63 75.41
CA SER A 2 55.81 -23.84 74.19
C SER A 2 54.64 -24.23 73.32
N HIS A 3 53.96 -23.34 72.79
CA HIS A 3 53.32 -23.48 71.49
C HIS A 3 53.37 -22.18 70.72
N THR A 4 54.23 -22.11 69.78
CA THR A 4 54.36 -21.16 68.70
C THR A 4 53.25 -21.33 67.70
N THR A 5 52.48 -20.25 67.38
CA THR A 5 51.61 -20.19 66.20
C THR A 5 52.13 -19.10 65.26
N SER A 6 52.53 -19.52 64.09
CA SER A 6 52.97 -18.70 62.97
C SER A 6 51.82 -17.94 62.32
N PRO A 7 52.03 -16.71 61.90
CA PRO A 7 50.98 -15.96 61.16
C PRO A 7 51.02 -16.28 59.68
N ALA A 8 49.80 -16.43 59.07
CA ALA A 8 49.61 -16.62 57.66
C ALA A 8 49.83 -15.32 56.83
N PRO A 9 50.24 -15.40 55.57
CA PRO A 9 50.57 -14.22 54.77
C PRO A 9 49.31 -13.51 54.21
N VAL A 10 49.37 -12.19 54.29
CA VAL A 10 48.38 -11.27 53.74
C VAL A 10 48.56 -11.19 52.23
N HIS A 11 47.52 -11.54 51.45
CA HIS A 11 47.45 -11.32 49.99
C HIS A 11 46.94 -9.89 49.68
N PRO A 12 47.53 -9.19 48.70
CA PRO A 12 47.10 -7.86 48.32
C PRO A 12 45.82 -7.89 47.48
N PHE A 13 44.93 -6.96 47.74
CA PHE A 13 43.71 -6.68 47.03
C PHE A 13 43.99 -6.40 45.55
N ARG A 14 43.55 -7.29 44.63
CA ARG A 14 43.49 -7.07 43.18
C ARG A 14 42.14 -6.47 42.85
N SER A 15 42.16 -5.20 42.46
CA SER A 15 41.03 -4.50 41.81
C SER A 15 40.61 -5.24 40.53
N ARG A 16 39.41 -5.81 40.54
CA ARG A 16 38.79 -6.37 39.31
C ARG A 16 38.20 -5.22 38.49
N HIS A 17 38.90 -4.78 37.47
CA HIS A 17 38.29 -4.09 36.33
C HIS A 17 37.30 -5.04 35.65
N ARG A 18 36.00 -4.76 35.75
CA ARG A 18 34.95 -5.35 34.95
C ARG A 18 35.07 -4.82 33.51
N THR A 19 35.78 -5.50 32.67
CA THR A 19 35.62 -5.35 31.22
C THR A 19 34.30 -5.99 30.84
N SER A 20 33.35 -5.15 30.34
CA SER A 20 32.12 -5.59 29.69
C SER A 20 32.48 -6.29 28.37
N ALA A 21 32.72 -7.59 28.43
CA ALA A 21 32.80 -8.42 27.24
C ALA A 21 31.44 -8.52 26.59
N GLY A 22 31.36 -8.12 25.31
CA GLY A 22 30.18 -8.21 24.49
C GLY A 22 29.61 -9.63 24.49
N ARG A 23 28.33 -9.73 24.85
CA ARG A 23 27.56 -10.94 24.58
C ARG A 23 27.41 -11.06 23.08
N THR A 24 28.25 -11.83 22.45
CA THR A 24 27.97 -12.48 21.18
C THR A 24 26.71 -13.32 21.40
N ALA A 25 25.63 -12.93 20.75
CA ALA A 25 24.42 -13.74 20.70
C ALA A 25 24.81 -15.10 20.11
N ALA A 26 24.64 -16.14 20.90
CA ALA A 26 24.75 -17.51 20.44
C ALA A 26 23.81 -17.72 19.25
N PRO A 27 24.18 -18.48 18.22
CA PRO A 27 23.28 -18.83 17.15
C PRO A 27 22.08 -19.56 17.78
N VAL A 28 20.87 -19.03 17.50
CA VAL A 28 19.62 -19.68 17.89
C VAL A 28 19.68 -21.10 17.31
N ALA A 29 19.78 -22.08 18.20
CA ALA A 29 19.72 -23.47 17.82
C ALA A 29 18.42 -23.70 17.02
N ALA A 30 18.55 -24.26 15.84
CA ALA A 30 17.43 -24.73 15.04
C ALA A 30 16.65 -25.76 15.88
N PRO A 31 15.30 -25.71 15.91
CA PRO A 31 14.53 -26.74 16.60
C PRO A 31 14.79 -28.08 15.89
N ALA A 32 15.35 -29.01 16.65
CA ALA A 32 15.46 -30.40 16.26
C ALA A 32 14.07 -31.05 16.34
N ASN A 33 13.28 -30.89 15.29
CA ASN A 33 12.15 -31.76 15.01
C ASN A 33 12.15 -32.06 13.51
N GLY A 34 12.11 -33.35 13.23
CA GLY A 34 12.32 -33.95 11.94
C GLY A 34 11.42 -33.42 10.83
N ASP A 35 11.96 -33.45 9.62
CA ASP A 35 11.28 -33.47 8.32
C ASP A 35 10.39 -32.26 7.91
N ALA A 36 10.71 -31.06 8.33
CA ALA A 36 10.27 -29.89 7.58
C ALA A 36 11.20 -29.71 6.37
N VAL A 37 10.91 -30.38 5.27
CA VAL A 37 11.56 -30.13 3.97
C VAL A 37 11.42 -28.62 3.71
N SER A 38 12.52 -27.88 3.78
CA SER A 38 12.55 -26.48 3.37
C SER A 38 12.09 -26.44 1.90
N PRO A 39 10.97 -25.78 1.57
CA PRO A 39 10.45 -25.79 0.21
C PRO A 39 11.54 -25.23 -0.72
N ALA A 40 11.84 -25.96 -1.79
CA ALA A 40 12.84 -25.54 -2.77
C ALA A 40 12.39 -24.23 -3.44
N ILE A 41 13.20 -23.19 -3.30
CA ILE A 41 12.95 -21.91 -3.97
C ILE A 41 13.03 -22.15 -5.48
N PRO A 42 11.97 -21.86 -6.25
CA PRO A 42 11.99 -22.04 -7.69
C PRO A 42 13.10 -21.18 -8.33
N THR A 43 13.80 -21.73 -9.31
CA THR A 43 14.88 -21.06 -10.03
C THR A 43 14.59 -21.00 -11.54
N GLY A 44 15.32 -20.15 -12.25
CA GLY A 44 15.23 -20.09 -13.70
C GLY A 44 13.83 -19.72 -14.22
N ARG A 45 13.30 -20.47 -15.19
CA ARG A 45 12.02 -20.17 -15.85
C ARG A 45 10.81 -20.25 -14.91
N ALA A 46 10.83 -21.17 -13.95
CA ALA A 46 9.74 -21.34 -12.98
C ALA A 46 9.61 -20.11 -12.06
N MET A 47 10.72 -19.53 -11.62
CA MET A 47 10.75 -18.29 -10.83
C MET A 47 10.13 -17.12 -11.60
N TRP A 48 10.51 -16.94 -12.88
CA TRP A 48 9.98 -15.84 -13.70
C TRP A 48 8.50 -16.04 -14.04
N ALA A 49 8.06 -17.26 -14.27
CA ALA A 49 6.63 -17.57 -14.47
C ALA A 49 5.82 -17.26 -13.21
N MET A 50 6.32 -17.63 -12.03
CA MET A 50 5.68 -17.30 -10.76
C MET A 50 5.65 -15.78 -10.54
N MET A 51 6.72 -15.04 -10.85
CA MET A 51 6.74 -13.58 -10.76
C MET A 51 5.74 -12.93 -11.72
N ALA A 52 5.65 -13.39 -12.97
CA ALA A 52 4.67 -12.89 -13.93
C ALA A 52 3.23 -13.10 -13.42
N LEU A 53 2.97 -14.27 -12.82
CA LEU A 53 1.68 -14.57 -12.20
C LEU A 53 1.39 -13.62 -11.02
N MET A 54 2.40 -13.32 -10.19
CA MET A 54 2.26 -12.34 -9.09
C MET A 54 1.92 -10.93 -9.61
N LEU A 55 2.57 -10.48 -10.68
CA LEU A 55 2.27 -9.18 -11.31
C LEU A 55 0.84 -9.15 -11.86
N GLY A 56 0.41 -10.22 -12.55
CA GLY A 56 -0.98 -10.37 -13.01
C GLY A 56 -2.00 -10.38 -11.87
N SER A 57 -1.65 -10.93 -10.71
CA SER A 57 -2.50 -10.91 -9.51
C SER A 57 -2.73 -9.49 -8.98
N ASN A 58 -1.68 -8.67 -8.92
CA ASN A 58 -1.81 -7.29 -8.48
C ASN A 58 -2.51 -6.40 -9.53
N LEU A 59 -2.35 -6.71 -10.82
CA LEU A 59 -3.13 -6.07 -11.88
C LEU A 59 -4.63 -6.36 -11.72
N LEU A 60 -5.01 -7.63 -11.47
CA LEU A 60 -6.39 -8.02 -11.17
C LEU A 60 -6.92 -7.32 -9.91
N ALA A 61 -6.11 -7.28 -8.84
CA ALA A 61 -6.50 -6.64 -7.58
C ALA A 61 -6.77 -5.14 -7.75
N SER A 62 -5.89 -4.42 -8.43
CA SER A 62 -6.02 -2.99 -8.68
C SER A 62 -7.18 -2.67 -9.63
N PHE A 63 -7.41 -3.50 -10.63
CA PHE A 63 -8.57 -3.39 -11.51
C PHE A 63 -9.87 -3.56 -10.72
N ASN A 64 -9.99 -4.61 -9.90
CA ASN A 64 -11.14 -4.85 -9.03
C ASN A 64 -11.39 -3.69 -8.06
N GLN A 65 -10.35 -3.08 -7.52
CA GLN A 65 -10.47 -1.95 -6.59
C GLN A 65 -11.14 -0.75 -7.24
N SER A 66 -10.83 -0.46 -8.50
CA SER A 66 -11.33 0.73 -9.21
C SER A 66 -12.59 0.49 -10.04
N LEU A 67 -12.98 -0.77 -10.26
CA LEU A 67 -14.06 -1.18 -11.16
C LEU A 67 -15.39 -0.43 -10.95
N MET A 68 -15.79 -0.23 -9.69
CA MET A 68 -17.12 0.34 -9.33
C MET A 68 -17.15 1.86 -9.22
N ASN A 69 -15.99 2.53 -9.29
CA ASN A 69 -15.97 3.99 -9.09
C ASN A 69 -16.84 4.76 -10.11
N ILE A 70 -16.92 4.26 -11.35
CA ILE A 70 -17.76 4.87 -12.41
C ILE A 70 -19.19 4.31 -12.42
N ALA A 71 -19.40 3.13 -11.83
CA ALA A 71 -20.67 2.41 -11.95
C ALA A 71 -21.69 2.73 -10.83
N LEU A 72 -21.38 3.66 -9.91
CA LEU A 72 -22.24 3.95 -8.76
C LEU A 72 -23.60 4.52 -9.17
N ASP A 73 -23.63 5.48 -10.09
CA ASP A 73 -24.85 6.08 -10.59
C ASP A 73 -25.72 5.08 -11.36
N ALA A 74 -25.09 4.30 -12.25
CA ALA A 74 -25.78 3.23 -12.96
C ALA A 74 -26.34 2.16 -12.02
N THR A 75 -25.63 1.86 -10.92
CA THR A 75 -26.11 0.94 -9.88
C THR A 75 -27.32 1.53 -9.15
N ALA A 76 -27.23 2.81 -8.74
CA ALA A 76 -28.34 3.50 -8.08
C ALA A 76 -29.62 3.49 -8.94
N THR A 77 -29.46 3.81 -10.21
CA THR A 77 -30.56 3.82 -11.19
C THR A 77 -31.11 2.41 -11.43
N GLN A 78 -30.25 1.40 -11.67
CA GLN A 78 -30.69 0.05 -12.00
C GLN A 78 -31.44 -0.65 -10.86
N PHE A 79 -31.02 -0.42 -9.62
CA PHE A 79 -31.65 -1.04 -8.44
C PHE A 79 -32.63 -0.12 -7.71
N ASN A 80 -32.87 1.09 -8.25
CA ASN A 80 -33.76 2.11 -7.67
C ASN A 80 -33.43 2.39 -6.19
N ILE A 81 -32.15 2.65 -5.90
CA ILE A 81 -31.61 2.95 -4.57
C ILE A 81 -30.93 4.33 -4.57
N SER A 82 -30.66 4.87 -3.38
CA SER A 82 -29.91 6.12 -3.26
C SER A 82 -28.44 5.93 -3.64
N LEU A 83 -27.79 6.99 -4.12
CA LEU A 83 -26.34 6.98 -4.40
C LEU A 83 -25.52 6.65 -3.15
N SER A 84 -25.98 7.07 -1.96
CA SER A 84 -25.37 6.71 -0.68
C SER A 84 -25.40 5.20 -0.41
N GLN A 85 -26.52 4.54 -0.76
CA GLN A 85 -26.60 3.08 -0.67
C GLN A 85 -25.69 2.40 -1.70
N ALA A 86 -25.66 2.90 -2.95
CA ALA A 86 -24.75 2.37 -3.97
C ALA A 86 -23.28 2.50 -3.57
N ASN A 87 -22.89 3.56 -2.85
CA ASN A 87 -21.51 3.77 -2.38
C ASN A 87 -21.01 2.66 -1.45
N TRP A 88 -21.89 1.86 -0.84
CA TRP A 88 -21.48 0.68 -0.07
C TRP A 88 -20.73 -0.35 -0.91
N LEU A 89 -20.89 -0.36 -2.24
CA LEU A 89 -20.08 -1.22 -3.13
C LEU A 89 -18.59 -0.86 -3.13
N VAL A 90 -18.25 0.39 -2.84
CA VAL A 90 -16.87 0.87 -2.71
C VAL A 90 -16.43 0.87 -1.24
N LEU A 91 -17.27 1.38 -0.34
CA LEU A 91 -16.96 1.50 1.08
C LEU A 91 -16.81 0.13 1.75
N GLY A 92 -17.80 -0.73 1.59
CA GLY A 92 -17.79 -2.09 2.13
C GLY A 92 -16.63 -2.92 1.58
N PHE A 93 -16.37 -2.79 0.27
CA PHE A 93 -15.20 -3.41 -0.37
C PHE A 93 -13.89 -2.96 0.29
N THR A 94 -13.72 -1.65 0.50
CA THR A 94 -12.50 -1.09 1.11
C THR A 94 -12.30 -1.56 2.54
N ILE A 95 -13.37 -1.61 3.35
CA ILE A 95 -13.34 -2.09 4.73
C ILE A 95 -12.90 -3.56 4.79
N VAL A 96 -13.53 -4.43 3.98
CA VAL A 96 -13.18 -5.85 3.94
C VAL A 96 -11.76 -6.05 3.43
N ALA A 97 -11.36 -5.38 2.35
CA ALA A 97 -10.00 -5.46 1.83
C ALA A 97 -8.96 -5.04 2.87
N ALA A 98 -9.16 -3.90 3.55
CA ALA A 98 -8.26 -3.41 4.60
C ALA A 98 -8.14 -4.41 5.77
N THR A 99 -9.25 -5.03 6.18
CA THR A 99 -9.26 -6.06 7.23
C THR A 99 -8.44 -7.29 6.81
N VAL A 100 -8.66 -7.79 5.59
CA VAL A 100 -7.95 -8.96 5.07
C VAL A 100 -6.45 -8.69 4.91
N ILE A 101 -6.06 -7.47 4.55
CA ILE A 101 -4.66 -7.03 4.52
C ILE A 101 -3.97 -7.27 5.87
N THR A 102 -4.63 -6.97 6.99
CA THR A 102 -4.03 -7.19 8.33
C THR A 102 -3.81 -8.66 8.65
N MET A 103 -4.61 -9.56 8.05
CA MET A 103 -4.52 -11.01 8.24
C MET A 103 -3.55 -11.68 7.25
N ALA A 104 -3.22 -11.03 6.14
CA ALA A 104 -2.56 -11.65 4.99
C ALA A 104 -1.22 -12.32 5.36
N ALA A 105 -0.42 -11.69 6.23
CA ALA A 105 0.85 -12.25 6.70
C ALA A 105 0.68 -13.56 7.49
N SER A 106 -0.30 -13.63 8.38
CA SER A 106 -0.61 -14.83 9.17
C SER A 106 -1.21 -15.94 8.30
N LEU A 107 -2.09 -15.58 7.35
CA LEU A 107 -2.64 -16.52 6.39
C LEU A 107 -1.55 -17.12 5.49
N LEU A 108 -0.61 -16.28 5.03
CA LEU A 108 0.52 -16.70 4.22
C LEU A 108 1.40 -17.72 4.96
N LYS A 109 1.73 -17.46 6.24
CA LYS A 109 2.55 -18.36 7.06
C LYS A 109 1.84 -19.67 7.38
N ARG A 110 0.52 -19.63 7.64
CA ARG A 110 -0.25 -20.81 8.01
C ARG A 110 -0.55 -21.72 6.81
N PHE A 111 -1.03 -21.15 5.71
CA PHE A 111 -1.54 -21.93 4.58
C PHE A 111 -0.54 -22.07 3.42
N GLY A 112 0.50 -21.23 3.38
CA GLY A 112 1.45 -21.16 2.27
C GLY A 112 0.92 -20.31 1.10
N ILE A 113 1.83 -19.98 0.16
CA ILE A 113 1.54 -19.09 -0.98
C ILE A 113 0.48 -19.71 -1.89
N ARG A 114 0.69 -20.99 -2.25
CA ARG A 114 -0.17 -21.67 -3.24
C ARG A 114 -1.63 -21.63 -2.80
N LYS A 115 -1.94 -22.05 -1.57
CA LYS A 115 -3.32 -22.07 -1.07
C LYS A 115 -3.92 -20.67 -0.96
N VAL A 116 -3.16 -19.70 -0.45
CA VAL A 116 -3.62 -18.31 -0.27
C VAL A 116 -3.93 -17.65 -1.62
N MET A 117 -3.04 -17.80 -2.61
CA MET A 117 -3.25 -17.22 -3.94
C MET A 117 -4.39 -17.91 -4.70
N MET A 118 -4.48 -19.24 -4.64
CA MET A 118 -5.58 -19.99 -5.25
C MET A 118 -6.93 -19.62 -4.64
N PHE A 119 -6.99 -19.44 -3.31
CA PHE A 119 -8.17 -18.93 -2.62
C PHE A 119 -8.53 -17.52 -3.11
N GLY A 120 -7.54 -16.62 -3.25
CA GLY A 120 -7.76 -15.28 -3.80
C GLY A 120 -8.31 -15.31 -5.24
N TYR A 121 -7.78 -16.14 -6.13
CA TYR A 121 -8.34 -16.28 -7.49
C TYR A 121 -9.75 -16.85 -7.47
N ALA A 122 -10.02 -17.84 -6.62
CA ALA A 122 -11.34 -18.44 -6.49
C ALA A 122 -12.37 -17.43 -5.96
N THR A 123 -12.02 -16.62 -4.96
CA THR A 123 -12.93 -15.57 -4.45
C THR A 123 -13.19 -14.48 -5.48
N SER A 124 -12.18 -14.07 -6.27
CA SER A 124 -12.40 -13.15 -7.39
C SER A 124 -13.32 -13.75 -8.45
N LEU A 125 -13.12 -15.02 -8.81
CA LEU A 125 -13.94 -15.74 -9.80
C LEU A 125 -15.39 -15.83 -9.32
N VAL A 126 -15.63 -16.32 -8.10
CA VAL A 126 -16.97 -16.48 -7.50
C VAL A 126 -17.66 -15.14 -7.34
N GLY A 127 -16.94 -14.13 -6.82
CA GLY A 127 -17.48 -12.78 -6.69
C GLY A 127 -17.86 -12.18 -8.05
N SER A 128 -17.04 -12.40 -9.09
CA SER A 128 -17.35 -11.93 -10.44
C SER A 128 -18.55 -12.64 -11.04
N LEU A 129 -18.65 -13.96 -10.90
CA LEU A 129 -19.83 -14.71 -11.34
C LEU A 129 -21.10 -14.22 -10.63
N LEU A 130 -21.06 -14.06 -9.31
CA LEU A 130 -22.19 -13.56 -8.55
C LEU A 130 -22.57 -12.15 -8.99
N GLY A 131 -21.60 -11.26 -9.27
CA GLY A 131 -21.84 -9.91 -9.77
C GLY A 131 -22.50 -9.88 -11.15
N MET A 132 -22.11 -10.79 -12.05
CA MET A 132 -22.75 -10.93 -13.37
C MET A 132 -24.22 -11.35 -13.31
N VAL A 133 -24.58 -12.22 -12.36
CA VAL A 133 -25.95 -12.73 -12.21
C VAL A 133 -26.74 -12.00 -11.12
N ALA A 134 -26.20 -10.96 -10.50
CA ALA A 134 -26.83 -10.24 -9.41
C ALA A 134 -28.23 -9.70 -9.80
N TRP A 135 -29.24 -10.16 -9.12
CA TRP A 135 -30.65 -9.78 -9.37
C TRP A 135 -31.13 -8.63 -8.48
N ASN A 136 -30.43 -8.32 -7.40
CA ASN A 136 -30.72 -7.23 -6.48
C ASN A 136 -29.44 -6.60 -5.92
N PHE A 137 -29.56 -5.47 -5.25
CA PHE A 137 -28.44 -4.77 -4.66
C PHE A 137 -27.68 -5.59 -3.57
N PRO A 138 -28.35 -6.28 -2.62
CA PRO A 138 -27.63 -7.14 -1.66
C PRO A 138 -26.76 -8.22 -2.31
N ALA A 139 -27.22 -8.85 -3.40
CA ALA A 139 -26.41 -9.83 -4.15
C ALA A 139 -25.19 -9.16 -4.81
N MET A 140 -25.36 -7.96 -5.37
CA MET A 140 -24.26 -7.17 -5.94
C MET A 140 -23.25 -6.76 -4.86
N LEU A 141 -23.72 -6.35 -3.70
CA LEU A 141 -22.86 -6.01 -2.56
C LEU A 141 -22.10 -7.25 -2.07
N ALA A 142 -22.75 -8.38 -1.90
CA ALA A 142 -22.10 -9.65 -1.52
C ALA A 142 -21.01 -10.05 -2.52
N ALA A 143 -21.26 -9.90 -3.82
CA ALA A 143 -20.26 -10.13 -4.87
C ALA A 143 -19.02 -9.25 -4.67
N ARG A 144 -19.21 -7.97 -4.37
CA ARG A 144 -18.12 -7.02 -4.11
C ARG A 144 -17.34 -7.33 -2.83
N LEU A 145 -18.02 -7.71 -1.75
CA LEU A 145 -17.37 -8.11 -0.50
C LEU A 145 -16.53 -9.38 -0.68
N ILE A 146 -16.99 -10.33 -1.49
CA ILE A 146 -16.21 -11.53 -1.83
C ILE A 146 -14.97 -11.15 -2.68
N GLN A 147 -15.10 -10.27 -3.68
CA GLN A 147 -13.96 -9.77 -4.46
C GLN A 147 -12.94 -9.01 -3.60
N ALA A 148 -13.37 -8.33 -2.54
CA ALA A 148 -12.49 -7.61 -1.63
C ALA A 148 -11.47 -8.51 -0.92
N LEU A 149 -11.82 -9.79 -0.67
CA LEU A 149 -10.90 -10.79 -0.10
C LEU A 149 -9.66 -10.96 -0.98
N THR A 150 -9.85 -10.98 -2.30
CA THR A 150 -8.76 -11.07 -3.29
C THR A 150 -7.76 -9.92 -3.14
N VAL A 151 -8.27 -8.69 -3.08
CA VAL A 151 -7.44 -7.47 -3.00
C VAL A 151 -6.66 -7.43 -1.70
N GLY A 152 -7.35 -7.76 -0.58
CA GLY A 152 -6.72 -7.81 0.72
C GLY A 152 -5.58 -8.83 0.83
N LEU A 153 -5.66 -9.94 0.11
CA LEU A 153 -4.60 -10.94 0.07
C LEU A 153 -3.47 -10.55 -0.89
N PHE A 154 -3.80 -10.09 -2.10
CA PHE A 154 -2.80 -9.98 -3.15
C PHE A 154 -1.78 -8.87 -2.92
N PHE A 155 -2.17 -7.68 -2.51
CA PHE A 155 -1.23 -6.57 -2.32
C PHE A 155 -0.07 -6.89 -1.38
N PRO A 156 -0.29 -7.38 -0.15
CA PRO A 156 0.81 -7.69 0.76
C PRO A 156 1.54 -8.99 0.39
N VAL A 157 0.81 -10.04 -0.03
CA VAL A 157 1.40 -11.34 -0.35
C VAL A 157 2.33 -11.24 -1.56
N VAL A 158 1.88 -10.65 -2.65
CA VAL A 158 2.68 -10.48 -3.87
C VAL A 158 3.95 -9.69 -3.59
N THR A 159 3.84 -8.59 -2.82
CA THR A 159 5.01 -7.79 -2.43
C THR A 159 6.02 -8.61 -1.63
N SER A 160 5.56 -9.40 -0.66
CA SER A 160 6.41 -10.27 0.16
C SER A 160 7.10 -11.36 -0.67
N VAL A 161 6.37 -11.98 -1.60
CA VAL A 161 6.89 -13.01 -2.52
C VAL A 161 7.96 -12.43 -3.45
N ILE A 162 7.71 -11.25 -4.05
CA ILE A 162 8.68 -10.57 -4.90
C ILE A 162 9.98 -10.30 -4.14
N LEU A 163 9.90 -9.77 -2.92
CA LEU A 163 11.09 -9.51 -2.09
C LEU A 163 11.89 -10.79 -1.78
N THR A 164 11.20 -11.91 -1.57
CA THR A 164 11.84 -13.19 -1.24
C THR A 164 12.48 -13.84 -2.45
N LEU A 165 11.86 -13.75 -3.63
CA LEU A 165 12.33 -14.39 -4.87
C LEU A 165 13.26 -13.50 -5.69
N ALA A 166 13.31 -12.19 -5.43
CA ALA A 166 14.09 -11.26 -6.22
C ALA A 166 15.59 -11.63 -6.22
N PRO A 167 16.22 -11.75 -7.39
CA PRO A 167 17.67 -11.89 -7.47
C PRO A 167 18.38 -10.70 -6.81
N ARG A 168 19.57 -10.94 -6.25
CA ARG A 168 20.36 -9.89 -5.60
C ARG A 168 20.53 -8.68 -6.53
N GLY A 169 20.22 -7.48 -6.04
CA GLY A 169 20.34 -6.22 -6.78
C GLY A 169 19.24 -5.97 -7.82
N LYS A 170 18.11 -6.71 -7.79
CA LYS A 170 16.95 -6.50 -8.68
C LYS A 170 15.62 -6.35 -7.93
N SER A 171 15.64 -6.28 -6.62
CA SER A 171 14.43 -6.19 -5.80
C SER A 171 13.67 -4.88 -6.04
N ALA A 172 14.37 -3.76 -6.15
CA ALA A 172 13.75 -2.47 -6.41
C ALA A 172 13.12 -2.43 -7.82
N THR A 173 13.81 -2.91 -8.85
CA THR A 173 13.23 -3.01 -10.21
C THR A 173 11.97 -3.87 -10.23
N LEU A 174 11.96 -5.02 -9.56
CA LEU A 174 10.79 -5.91 -9.55
C LEU A 174 9.61 -5.34 -8.77
N LEU A 175 9.86 -4.68 -7.64
CA LEU A 175 8.83 -3.95 -6.90
C LEU A 175 8.30 -2.75 -7.68
N ALA A 176 9.17 -2.08 -8.45
CA ALA A 176 8.78 -0.98 -9.31
C ALA A 176 7.89 -1.45 -10.48
N ILE A 177 8.21 -2.58 -11.11
CA ILE A 177 7.35 -3.22 -12.12
C ILE A 177 6.00 -3.59 -11.51
N ASN A 178 6.00 -4.14 -10.28
CA ASN A 178 4.77 -4.45 -9.56
C ASN A 178 3.91 -3.20 -9.28
N SER A 179 4.53 -2.10 -8.84
CA SER A 179 3.84 -0.82 -8.63
C SER A 179 3.30 -0.25 -9.94
N GLY A 180 4.06 -0.38 -11.04
CA GLY A 180 3.61 -0.03 -12.39
C GLY A 180 2.40 -0.85 -12.82
N ALA A 181 2.39 -2.16 -12.57
CA ALA A 181 1.25 -3.04 -12.89
C ALA A 181 -0.01 -2.64 -12.10
N ILE A 182 0.14 -2.29 -10.81
CA ILE A 182 -0.96 -1.74 -10.00
C ILE A 182 -1.50 -0.45 -10.61
N GLY A 183 -0.61 0.47 -11.00
CA GLY A 183 -0.99 1.73 -11.63
C GLY A 183 -1.72 1.54 -12.95
N VAL A 184 -1.24 0.64 -13.79
CA VAL A 184 -1.92 0.27 -15.05
C VAL A 184 -3.33 -0.26 -14.78
N GLY A 185 -3.50 -1.14 -13.78
CA GLY A 185 -4.83 -1.64 -13.40
C GLY A 185 -5.77 -0.53 -12.94
N LEU A 186 -5.29 0.40 -12.11
CA LEU A 186 -6.07 1.55 -11.65
C LEU A 186 -6.44 2.52 -12.78
N ALA A 187 -5.53 2.72 -13.77
CA ALA A 187 -5.73 3.59 -14.91
C ALA A 187 -6.76 3.07 -15.91
N PHE A 188 -6.59 1.80 -16.27
CA PHE A 188 -7.45 1.19 -17.29
C PHE A 188 -8.81 0.75 -16.77
N ALA A 189 -8.96 0.55 -15.44
CA ALA A 189 -10.23 0.15 -14.87
C ALA A 189 -11.36 1.15 -15.16
N PRO A 190 -11.24 2.47 -14.93
CA PRO A 190 -12.27 3.44 -15.28
C PRO A 190 -12.60 3.45 -16.78
N LEU A 191 -11.58 3.43 -17.63
CA LEU A 191 -11.74 3.46 -19.08
C LEU A 191 -12.52 2.23 -19.58
N LEU A 192 -12.07 1.03 -19.20
CA LEU A 192 -12.71 -0.22 -19.59
C LEU A 192 -14.10 -0.37 -18.97
N SER A 193 -14.25 0.05 -17.70
CA SER A 193 -15.55 0.04 -17.02
C SER A 193 -16.54 0.98 -17.69
N GLY A 194 -16.13 2.19 -18.06
CA GLY A 194 -16.97 3.14 -18.79
C GLY A 194 -17.41 2.60 -20.14
N LEU A 195 -16.48 1.97 -20.88
CA LEU A 195 -16.79 1.34 -22.18
C LEU A 195 -17.80 0.20 -22.01
N VAL A 196 -17.54 -0.72 -21.11
CA VAL A 196 -18.42 -1.88 -20.86
C VAL A 196 -19.78 -1.42 -20.35
N LEU A 197 -19.81 -0.44 -19.44
CA LEU A 197 -21.06 0.10 -18.89
C LEU A 197 -21.94 0.70 -19.99
N THR A 198 -21.35 1.45 -20.93
CA THR A 198 -22.07 2.11 -22.01
C THR A 198 -22.68 1.12 -23.01
N TYR A 199 -21.93 0.07 -23.38
CA TYR A 199 -22.36 -0.84 -24.45
C TYR A 199 -22.99 -2.15 -23.98
N LEU A 200 -22.60 -2.66 -22.80
CA LEU A 200 -22.98 -3.98 -22.31
C LEU A 200 -23.72 -3.94 -20.95
N GLY A 201 -23.76 -2.79 -20.29
CA GLY A 201 -24.46 -2.58 -19.04
C GLY A 201 -23.69 -3.01 -17.78
N LEU A 202 -24.30 -2.74 -16.61
CA LEU A 202 -23.68 -2.85 -15.30
C LEU A 202 -23.15 -4.28 -14.99
N ARG A 203 -23.92 -5.31 -15.30
CA ARG A 203 -23.54 -6.70 -14.99
C ARG A 203 -22.33 -7.18 -15.77
N ALA A 204 -22.17 -6.70 -16.99
CA ALA A 204 -21.05 -7.05 -17.86
C ALA A 204 -19.69 -6.54 -17.35
N LEU A 205 -19.67 -5.57 -16.45
CA LEU A 205 -18.44 -5.08 -15.79
C LEU A 205 -17.67 -6.21 -15.10
N PHE A 206 -18.37 -7.19 -14.56
CA PHE A 206 -17.76 -8.32 -13.87
C PHE A 206 -17.14 -9.37 -14.81
N ALA A 207 -17.38 -9.27 -16.13
CA ALA A 207 -16.81 -10.22 -17.11
C ALA A 207 -15.27 -10.07 -17.20
N ILE A 208 -14.74 -8.85 -17.08
CA ILE A 208 -13.29 -8.62 -17.14
C ILE A 208 -12.56 -9.29 -15.97
N PRO A 209 -12.90 -9.01 -14.69
CA PRO A 209 -12.25 -9.69 -13.57
C PRO A 209 -12.55 -11.19 -13.54
N LEU A 210 -13.69 -11.64 -14.09
CA LEU A 210 -13.99 -13.06 -14.25
C LEU A 210 -12.98 -13.75 -15.17
N ALA A 211 -12.77 -13.20 -16.38
CA ALA A 211 -11.82 -13.75 -17.34
C ALA A 211 -10.38 -13.74 -16.79
N MET A 212 -9.96 -12.62 -16.19
CA MET A 212 -8.65 -12.51 -15.55
C MET A 212 -8.46 -13.53 -14.43
N SER A 213 -9.47 -13.70 -13.57
CA SER A 213 -9.41 -14.67 -12.46
C SER A 213 -9.34 -16.10 -12.94
N ALA A 214 -10.12 -16.45 -13.99
CA ALA A 214 -10.12 -17.78 -14.56
C ALA A 214 -8.75 -18.15 -15.15
N ILE A 215 -8.14 -17.23 -15.91
CA ILE A 215 -6.80 -17.39 -16.47
C ILE A 215 -5.76 -17.56 -15.36
N LEU A 216 -5.76 -16.65 -14.36
CA LEU A 216 -4.80 -16.69 -13.25
C LEU A 216 -4.99 -17.92 -12.37
N LEU A 217 -6.22 -18.37 -12.14
CA LEU A 217 -6.53 -19.61 -11.44
C LEU A 217 -5.95 -20.82 -12.18
N GLY A 218 -6.18 -20.91 -13.49
CA GLY A 218 -5.64 -21.98 -14.32
C GLY A 218 -4.11 -22.01 -14.32
N LEU A 219 -3.47 -20.86 -14.57
CA LEU A 219 -2.01 -20.74 -14.49
C LEU A 219 -1.45 -21.01 -13.09
N GLY A 220 -2.20 -20.64 -12.06
CA GLY A 220 -1.83 -20.87 -10.67
C GLY A 220 -1.66 -22.35 -10.31
N PHE A 221 -2.46 -23.25 -10.90
CA PHE A 221 -2.29 -24.69 -10.68
C PHE A 221 -0.91 -25.21 -11.10
N PHE A 222 -0.33 -24.64 -12.17
CA PHE A 222 0.94 -25.08 -12.73
C PHE A 222 2.15 -24.34 -12.17
N PHE A 223 2.04 -23.04 -11.90
CA PHE A 223 3.19 -22.18 -11.61
C PHE A 223 3.32 -21.75 -10.13
N LEU A 224 2.29 -21.94 -9.28
CA LEU A 224 2.39 -21.60 -7.87
C LEU A 224 3.09 -22.69 -7.07
N HIS A 225 4.18 -22.29 -6.39
CA HIS A 225 4.95 -23.13 -5.48
C HIS A 225 5.05 -22.48 -4.11
N ASP A 226 5.01 -23.28 -3.04
CA ASP A 226 5.24 -22.77 -1.70
C ASP A 226 6.75 -22.51 -1.50
N ILE A 227 7.10 -21.32 -1.02
CA ILE A 227 8.47 -20.89 -0.73
C ILE A 227 8.70 -20.58 0.74
N TYR A 228 7.65 -20.64 1.57
CA TYR A 228 7.74 -20.47 3.01
C TYR A 228 7.43 -21.80 3.72
N ALA A 229 8.16 -22.07 4.81
CA ALA A 229 7.77 -23.11 5.74
C ALA A 229 6.43 -22.73 6.38
N ARG A 230 5.50 -23.69 6.46
CA ARG A 230 4.20 -23.49 7.09
C ARG A 230 4.35 -23.51 8.61
N GLU A 231 3.67 -22.61 9.28
CA GLU A 231 3.58 -22.55 10.73
C GLU A 231 2.15 -22.90 11.15
N ASP A 232 1.95 -23.97 11.91
CA ASP A 232 0.60 -24.32 12.42
C ASP A 232 0.29 -23.47 13.66
N ARG A 233 -0.16 -22.24 13.41
CA ARG A 233 -0.53 -21.27 14.44
C ARG A 233 -2.02 -20.95 14.35
N PRO A 234 -2.74 -20.87 15.49
CA PRO A 234 -4.13 -20.48 15.48
C PRO A 234 -4.29 -19.03 15.03
N ILE A 235 -5.35 -18.73 14.28
CA ILE A 235 -5.72 -17.37 13.92
C ILE A 235 -6.47 -16.77 15.11
N ASP A 236 -6.02 -15.63 15.61
CA ASP A 236 -6.70 -14.93 16.70
C ASP A 236 -7.95 -14.19 16.17
N ILE A 237 -9.11 -14.81 16.36
CA ILE A 237 -10.40 -14.27 15.90
C ILE A 237 -10.72 -12.92 16.57
N VAL A 238 -10.32 -12.72 17.82
CA VAL A 238 -10.56 -11.45 18.54
C VAL A 238 -9.81 -10.32 17.83
N SER A 239 -8.56 -10.54 17.42
CA SER A 239 -7.81 -9.55 16.63
C SER A 239 -8.46 -9.29 15.27
N VAL A 240 -9.03 -10.29 14.62
CA VAL A 240 -9.78 -10.10 13.37
C VAL A 240 -10.98 -9.19 13.58
N VAL A 241 -11.79 -9.45 14.61
CA VAL A 241 -12.97 -8.63 14.93
C VAL A 241 -12.58 -7.21 15.30
N LEU A 242 -11.53 -7.02 16.11
CA LEU A 242 -11.04 -5.68 16.47
C LEU A 242 -10.53 -4.90 15.27
N SER A 243 -9.78 -5.55 14.36
CA SER A 243 -9.29 -4.88 13.15
C SER A 243 -10.44 -4.52 12.22
N PHE A 244 -11.42 -5.42 12.03
CA PHE A 244 -12.60 -5.17 11.22
C PHE A 244 -13.44 -4.03 11.79
N ALA A 245 -13.82 -4.10 13.06
CA ALA A 245 -14.65 -3.09 13.71
C ALA A 245 -13.95 -1.73 13.76
N GLY A 246 -12.64 -1.72 14.08
CA GLY A 246 -11.83 -0.51 14.11
C GLY A 246 -11.70 0.15 12.73
N LEU A 247 -11.35 -0.62 11.69
CA LEU A 247 -11.26 -0.12 10.32
C LEU A 247 -12.63 0.29 9.79
N ALA A 248 -13.68 -0.48 10.04
CA ALA A 248 -15.03 -0.17 9.61
C ALA A 248 -15.52 1.15 10.21
N ALA A 249 -15.41 1.33 11.52
CA ALA A 249 -15.82 2.56 12.18
C ALA A 249 -14.98 3.76 11.71
N PHE A 250 -13.67 3.58 11.57
CA PHE A 250 -12.78 4.65 11.14
C PHE A 250 -13.05 5.10 9.69
N ILE A 251 -13.11 4.14 8.75
CA ILE A 251 -13.34 4.42 7.32
C ILE A 251 -14.76 4.95 7.10
N PHE A 252 -15.76 4.40 7.79
CA PHE A 252 -17.13 4.88 7.73
C PHE A 252 -17.24 6.32 8.23
N GLY A 253 -16.67 6.62 9.41
CA GLY A 253 -16.64 7.97 9.96
C GLY A 253 -15.97 8.97 9.02
N LEU A 254 -14.86 8.60 8.39
CA LEU A 254 -14.19 9.43 7.38
C LEU A 254 -15.09 9.71 6.17
N ASN A 255 -15.85 8.71 5.71
CA ASN A 255 -16.72 8.86 4.52
C ASN A 255 -17.93 9.77 4.79
N GLU A 256 -18.48 9.73 6.01
CA GLU A 256 -19.68 10.50 6.38
C GLU A 256 -19.36 11.88 7.00
N VAL A 257 -18.08 12.25 7.19
CA VAL A 257 -17.69 13.48 7.91
C VAL A 257 -18.24 14.77 7.24
N THR A 258 -18.42 14.73 5.93
CA THR A 258 -18.97 15.87 5.16
C THR A 258 -20.47 16.03 5.31
N ARG A 259 -21.20 14.99 5.71
CA ARG A 259 -22.66 15.01 5.89
C ARG A 259 -23.07 15.27 7.34
N THR A 260 -22.41 14.60 8.27
CA THR A 260 -22.72 14.67 9.71
C THR A 260 -21.44 14.70 10.53
N VAL A 261 -21.02 15.89 10.99
CA VAL A 261 -19.71 16.06 11.62
C VAL A 261 -19.59 15.31 12.93
N LEU A 262 -20.51 15.55 13.90
CA LEU A 262 -20.37 15.00 15.25
C LEU A 262 -20.47 13.45 15.29
N PRO A 263 -21.47 12.80 14.66
CA PRO A 263 -21.51 11.32 14.60
C PRO A 263 -20.28 10.73 13.93
N SER A 264 -19.79 11.37 12.86
CA SER A 264 -18.61 10.89 12.12
C SER A 264 -17.33 11.00 12.94
N VAL A 265 -17.13 12.10 13.66
CA VAL A 265 -15.98 12.25 14.58
C VAL A 265 -16.03 11.21 15.70
N LEU A 266 -17.21 10.92 16.25
CA LEU A 266 -17.38 9.87 17.25
C LEU A 266 -17.08 8.48 16.67
N CYS A 267 -17.54 8.18 15.45
CA CYS A 267 -17.20 6.93 14.75
C CYS A 267 -15.69 6.83 14.48
N MET A 268 -15.04 7.91 14.04
CA MET A 268 -13.60 7.94 13.83
C MET A 268 -12.83 7.72 15.15
N ALA A 269 -13.26 8.37 16.23
CA ALA A 269 -12.65 8.19 17.56
C ALA A 269 -12.82 6.75 18.06
N ALA A 270 -14.01 6.16 17.92
CA ALA A 270 -14.28 4.77 18.27
C ALA A 270 -13.45 3.82 17.39
N GLY A 271 -13.33 4.10 16.08
CA GLY A 271 -12.50 3.34 15.16
C GLY A 271 -11.01 3.41 15.53
N ALA A 272 -10.50 4.61 15.83
CA ALA A 272 -9.12 4.81 16.29
C ALA A 272 -8.85 4.09 17.61
N ALA A 273 -9.78 4.14 18.58
CA ALA A 273 -9.70 3.39 19.82
C ALA A 273 -9.68 1.87 19.58
N GLY A 274 -10.54 1.36 18.68
CA GLY A 274 -10.57 -0.04 18.28
C GLY A 274 -9.25 -0.49 17.64
N LEU A 275 -8.67 0.32 16.76
CA LEU A 275 -7.35 0.07 16.15
C LEU A 275 -6.22 0.15 17.19
N GLY A 276 -6.32 1.07 18.16
CA GLY A 276 -5.40 1.14 19.30
C GLY A 276 -5.45 -0.11 20.16
N LEU A 277 -6.67 -0.61 20.45
CA LEU A 277 -6.86 -1.85 21.20
C LEU A 277 -6.36 -3.08 20.39
N PHE A 278 -6.60 -3.10 19.07
CA PHE A 278 -6.01 -4.08 18.18
C PHE A 278 -4.48 -4.07 18.27
N ALA A 279 -3.85 -2.89 18.12
CA ALA A 279 -2.39 -2.76 18.19
C ALA A 279 -1.84 -3.18 19.57
N TRP A 280 -2.48 -2.76 20.67
CA TRP A 280 -2.10 -3.19 22.01
C TRP A 280 -2.15 -4.71 22.15
N ARG A 281 -3.23 -5.34 21.66
CA ARG A 281 -3.36 -6.78 21.68
C ARG A 281 -2.26 -7.49 20.88
N GLN A 282 -1.84 -6.94 19.71
CA GLN A 282 -0.75 -7.53 18.92
C GLN A 282 0.59 -7.55 19.67
N PHE A 283 0.80 -6.64 20.63
CA PHE A 283 1.99 -6.67 21.49
C PHE A 283 1.85 -7.61 22.70
N ALA A 284 0.62 -7.90 23.13
CA ALA A 284 0.33 -8.68 24.33
C ALA A 284 0.30 -10.20 24.09
N ILE A 285 -0.08 -10.67 22.87
CA ILE A 285 -0.25 -12.09 22.57
C ILE A 285 1.03 -12.71 21.99
N ALA A 286 1.26 -13.99 22.31
CA ALA A 286 2.45 -14.74 21.84
C ALA A 286 2.48 -14.94 20.31
N HIS A 287 1.32 -15.09 19.68
CA HIS A 287 1.17 -15.30 18.25
C HIS A 287 0.28 -14.22 17.63
N PRO A 288 0.82 -13.01 17.39
CA PRO A 288 0.04 -11.90 16.85
C PRO A 288 -0.42 -12.19 15.43
N LEU A 289 -1.65 -11.74 15.12
CA LEU A 289 -2.20 -11.77 13.76
C LEU A 289 -1.32 -10.93 12.81
N LEU A 290 -0.92 -9.75 13.28
CA LEU A 290 0.01 -8.85 12.58
C LEU A 290 1.16 -8.50 13.52
N ASN A 291 2.35 -9.03 13.25
CA ASN A 291 3.51 -8.66 14.05
C ASN A 291 3.91 -7.20 13.79
N LEU A 292 3.79 -6.35 14.80
CA LEU A 292 4.09 -4.93 14.73
C LEU A 292 5.57 -4.59 14.95
N ALA A 293 6.46 -5.59 15.03
CA ALA A 293 7.90 -5.36 15.14
C ALA A 293 8.48 -4.43 14.06
N PRO A 294 7.99 -4.40 12.79
CA PRO A 294 8.43 -3.42 11.82
C PRO A 294 8.31 -1.97 12.29
N LEU A 295 7.29 -1.62 13.09
CA LEU A 295 7.08 -0.27 13.63
C LEU A 295 8.14 0.14 14.68
N ARG A 296 8.94 -0.78 15.19
CA ARG A 296 10.10 -0.47 16.05
C ARG A 296 11.32 0.00 15.26
N HIS A 297 11.31 -0.18 13.93
CA HIS A 297 12.39 0.26 13.06
C HIS A 297 12.12 1.69 12.57
N GLY A 298 12.75 2.69 13.19
CA GLY A 298 12.49 4.10 12.90
C GLY A 298 12.62 4.49 11.42
N ARG A 299 13.49 3.78 10.64
CA ARG A 299 13.60 4.02 9.20
C ARG A 299 12.35 3.55 8.45
N PHE A 300 11.80 2.39 8.81
CA PHE A 300 10.56 1.87 8.26
C PHE A 300 9.41 2.84 8.53
N VAL A 301 9.25 3.25 9.80
CA VAL A 301 8.18 4.19 10.19
C VAL A 301 8.31 5.53 9.45
N PHE A 302 9.52 6.08 9.35
CA PHE A 302 9.73 7.34 8.65
C PHE A 302 9.41 7.25 7.16
N GLY A 303 9.82 6.17 6.50
CA GLY A 303 9.47 5.93 5.10
C GLY A 303 7.98 5.73 4.89
N GLU A 304 7.29 4.98 5.79
CA GLU A 304 5.84 4.80 5.71
C GLU A 304 5.06 6.10 5.90
N VAL A 305 5.51 7.01 6.78
CA VAL A 305 4.89 8.34 6.91
C VAL A 305 5.05 9.15 5.61
N LEU A 306 6.23 9.14 5.00
CA LEU A 306 6.44 9.79 3.69
C LEU A 306 5.58 9.15 2.61
N MET A 307 5.46 7.82 2.64
CA MET A 307 4.60 7.07 1.71
C MET A 307 3.13 7.47 1.86
N MET A 308 2.62 7.59 3.09
CA MET A 308 1.25 8.03 3.35
C MET A 308 0.99 9.44 2.80
N LEU A 309 1.89 10.40 3.08
CA LEU A 309 1.76 11.77 2.58
C LEU A 309 1.80 11.84 1.04
N GLY A 310 2.72 11.10 0.41
CA GLY A 310 2.80 11.01 -1.05
C GLY A 310 1.58 10.34 -1.66
N TYR A 311 1.03 9.29 -1.01
CA TYR A 311 -0.16 8.59 -1.49
C TYR A 311 -1.43 9.46 -1.41
N MET A 312 -1.57 10.27 -0.37
CA MET A 312 -2.65 11.26 -0.32
C MET A 312 -2.61 12.19 -1.54
N GLY A 313 -1.41 12.64 -1.96
CA GLY A 313 -1.26 13.36 -3.22
C GLY A 313 -1.78 12.57 -4.43
N SER A 314 -1.39 11.29 -4.57
CA SER A 314 -1.90 10.45 -5.68
C SER A 314 -3.42 10.33 -5.70
N ILE A 315 -4.06 10.22 -4.54
CA ILE A 315 -5.53 10.19 -4.40
C ILE A 315 -6.14 11.51 -4.85
N TYR A 316 -5.54 12.65 -4.50
CA TYR A 316 -5.96 13.96 -5.00
C TYR A 316 -6.10 13.95 -6.53
N MET A 317 -5.04 13.51 -7.23
CA MET A 317 -5.01 13.46 -8.69
C MET A 317 -6.09 12.56 -9.28
N SER A 318 -6.31 11.39 -8.68
CA SER A 318 -7.25 10.40 -9.23
C SER A 318 -8.72 10.73 -8.98
N LEU A 319 -9.04 11.55 -7.98
CA LEU A 319 -10.42 11.91 -7.62
C LEU A 319 -10.79 13.34 -8.03
N LEU A 320 -9.93 14.31 -7.71
CA LEU A 320 -10.30 15.71 -7.86
C LEU A 320 -10.09 16.23 -9.28
N VAL A 321 -9.09 15.69 -10.00
CA VAL A 321 -8.89 16.11 -11.41
C VAL A 321 -10.07 15.73 -12.29
N PRO A 322 -10.65 14.52 -12.24
CA PRO A 322 -11.90 14.21 -12.94
C PRO A 322 -13.05 15.13 -12.50
N LEU A 323 -13.26 15.33 -11.20
CA LEU A 323 -14.32 16.20 -10.68
C LEU A 323 -14.19 17.64 -11.19
N TYR A 324 -12.97 18.16 -11.28
CA TYR A 324 -12.70 19.46 -11.86
C TYR A 324 -13.07 19.49 -13.36
N LEU A 325 -12.67 18.48 -14.14
CA LEU A 325 -12.95 18.41 -15.57
C LEU A 325 -14.47 18.29 -15.85
N GLU A 326 -15.19 17.55 -15.04
CA GLU A 326 -16.64 17.41 -15.13
C GLU A 326 -17.36 18.69 -14.72
N GLY A 327 -16.93 19.30 -13.61
CA GLY A 327 -17.58 20.48 -13.04
C GLY A 327 -17.30 21.79 -13.78
N THR A 328 -16.07 21.96 -14.32
CA THR A 328 -15.65 23.20 -15.00
C THR A 328 -15.70 23.11 -16.52
N ALA A 329 -15.15 22.03 -17.11
CA ALA A 329 -15.06 21.87 -18.56
C ALA A 329 -16.26 21.13 -19.17
N GLY A 330 -17.22 20.68 -18.35
CA GLY A 330 -18.38 19.93 -18.82
C GLY A 330 -18.04 18.59 -19.49
N CYS A 331 -16.86 18.04 -19.18
CA CYS A 331 -16.44 16.74 -19.70
C CYS A 331 -17.35 15.63 -19.16
N THR A 332 -17.63 14.63 -19.97
CA THR A 332 -18.24 13.38 -19.46
C THR A 332 -17.24 12.63 -18.58
N ALA A 333 -17.71 11.83 -17.61
CA ALA A 333 -16.85 11.00 -16.77
C ALA A 333 -15.91 10.08 -17.59
N PHE A 334 -16.38 9.58 -18.74
CA PHE A 334 -15.57 8.81 -19.68
C PHE A 334 -14.44 9.64 -20.31
N ALA A 335 -14.73 10.87 -20.75
CA ALA A 335 -13.72 11.77 -21.31
C ALA A 335 -12.68 12.19 -20.26
N ALA A 336 -13.12 12.52 -19.04
CA ALA A 336 -12.24 12.85 -17.92
C ALA A 336 -11.32 11.68 -17.54
N GLY A 337 -11.87 10.45 -17.45
CA GLY A 337 -11.08 9.24 -17.25
C GLY A 337 -10.10 8.97 -18.39
N GLY A 338 -10.51 9.17 -19.64
CA GLY A 338 -9.65 9.01 -20.83
C GLY A 338 -8.47 9.99 -20.85
N LEU A 339 -8.70 11.27 -20.45
CA LEU A 339 -7.64 12.26 -20.34
C LEU A 339 -6.58 11.89 -19.28
N LEU A 340 -6.97 11.20 -18.22
CA LEU A 340 -6.03 10.73 -17.19
C LEU A 340 -5.20 9.51 -17.60
N CYS A 341 -5.55 8.80 -18.67
CA CYS A 341 -4.78 7.62 -19.11
C CYS A 341 -3.31 7.98 -19.42
N ALA A 342 -3.06 9.07 -20.14
CA ALA A 342 -1.70 9.49 -20.48
C ALA A 342 -0.85 9.84 -19.23
N PRO A 343 -1.31 10.67 -18.28
CA PRO A 343 -0.66 10.88 -16.99
C PRO A 343 -0.34 9.59 -16.22
N ILE A 344 -1.26 8.66 -16.17
CA ILE A 344 -1.04 7.40 -15.43
C ILE A 344 -0.07 6.46 -16.16
N LEU A 345 -0.02 6.49 -17.49
CA LEU A 345 1.03 5.78 -18.24
C LEU A 345 2.42 6.36 -17.95
N CYS A 346 2.53 7.69 -17.74
CA CYS A 346 3.76 8.33 -17.27
C CYS A 346 4.20 7.78 -15.89
N TYR A 347 3.26 7.54 -14.97
CA TYR A 347 3.52 6.87 -13.70
C TYR A 347 4.15 5.48 -13.91
N ALA A 348 3.55 4.64 -14.76
CA ALA A 348 4.05 3.28 -15.00
C ALA A 348 5.48 3.30 -15.60
N GLY A 349 5.74 4.21 -16.54
CA GLY A 349 7.08 4.43 -17.10
C GLY A 349 8.09 4.90 -16.05
N ALA A 350 7.69 5.84 -15.21
CA ALA A 350 8.52 6.36 -14.12
C ALA A 350 8.82 5.29 -13.06
N CYS A 351 7.87 4.43 -12.70
CA CYS A 351 8.11 3.28 -11.84
C CYS A 351 9.25 2.42 -12.40
N PHE A 352 9.15 2.03 -13.67
CA PHE A 352 10.14 1.15 -14.30
C PHE A 352 11.54 1.77 -14.34
N LEU A 353 11.65 3.05 -14.70
CA LEU A 353 12.92 3.79 -14.71
C LEU A 353 13.46 3.97 -13.28
N GLY A 354 12.61 4.37 -12.35
CA GLY A 354 12.95 4.57 -10.94
C GLY A 354 13.55 3.33 -10.31
N GLY A 355 12.91 2.15 -10.47
CA GLY A 355 13.42 0.90 -9.94
C GLY A 355 14.80 0.51 -10.49
N ARG A 356 15.06 0.76 -11.79
CA ARG A 356 16.40 0.53 -12.38
C ARG A 356 17.47 1.48 -11.85
N ILE A 357 17.10 2.73 -11.65
CA ILE A 357 18.03 3.74 -11.10
C ILE A 357 18.31 3.41 -9.63
N GLU A 358 17.29 2.98 -8.86
CA GLU A 358 17.45 2.60 -7.47
C GLU A 358 18.39 1.41 -7.29
N ASP A 359 18.23 0.34 -8.08
CA ASP A 359 19.11 -0.84 -8.02
C ASP A 359 20.59 -0.49 -8.32
N ARG A 360 20.85 0.58 -9.09
CA ARG A 360 22.21 1.03 -9.45
C ARG A 360 22.78 2.09 -8.50
N HIS A 361 21.98 3.09 -8.14
CA HIS A 361 22.43 4.30 -7.44
C HIS A 361 21.87 4.41 -6.01
N GLY A 362 20.94 3.52 -5.63
CA GLY A 362 20.27 3.55 -4.34
C GLY A 362 19.17 4.59 -4.25
N VAL A 363 18.58 4.66 -3.06
CA VAL A 363 17.37 5.44 -2.76
C VAL A 363 17.60 6.97 -2.76
N TRP A 364 18.85 7.40 -2.47
CA TRP A 364 19.16 8.81 -2.20
C TRP A 364 18.72 9.80 -3.30
N PRO A 365 19.00 9.58 -4.61
CA PRO A 365 18.64 10.60 -5.59
C PRO A 365 17.13 10.61 -5.89
N LEU A 366 16.46 9.47 -5.78
CA LEU A 366 15.11 9.27 -6.31
C LEU A 366 14.01 9.83 -5.42
N VAL A 367 14.09 9.60 -4.09
CA VAL A 367 13.02 10.02 -3.19
C VAL A 367 12.88 11.55 -3.12
N PRO A 368 13.96 12.32 -2.87
CA PRO A 368 13.87 13.79 -2.92
C PRO A 368 13.49 14.32 -4.31
N LEU A 369 14.06 13.74 -5.39
CA LEU A 369 13.75 14.16 -6.75
C LEU A 369 12.29 13.89 -7.10
N GLY A 370 11.78 12.72 -6.74
CA GLY A 370 10.38 12.35 -7.00
C GLY A 370 9.39 13.27 -6.28
N PHE A 371 9.64 13.60 -5.00
CA PHE A 371 8.80 14.57 -4.28
C PHE A 371 8.95 15.99 -4.84
N LEU A 372 10.12 16.38 -5.32
CA LEU A 372 10.31 17.68 -6.00
C LEU A 372 9.50 17.76 -7.30
N VAL A 373 9.54 16.71 -8.12
CA VAL A 373 8.79 16.63 -9.38
C VAL A 373 7.28 16.60 -9.10
N LEU A 374 6.86 15.84 -8.08
CA LEU A 374 5.47 15.78 -7.63
C LEU A 374 4.98 17.16 -7.18
N LEU A 375 5.72 17.82 -6.30
CA LEU A 375 5.39 19.16 -5.80
C LEU A 375 5.38 20.19 -6.96
N GLY A 376 6.37 20.16 -7.83
CA GLY A 376 6.45 21.03 -9.01
C GLY A 376 5.27 20.83 -9.95
N GLY A 377 4.84 19.58 -10.18
CA GLY A 377 3.64 19.26 -10.97
C GLY A 377 2.37 19.85 -10.36
N TYR A 378 2.24 19.80 -9.04
CA TYR A 378 1.09 20.40 -8.32
C TYR A 378 1.08 21.91 -8.38
N VAL A 379 2.23 22.55 -8.16
CA VAL A 379 2.37 24.02 -8.29
C VAL A 379 2.07 24.47 -9.72
N ALA A 380 2.56 23.75 -10.73
CA ALA A 380 2.26 24.07 -12.13
C ALA A 380 0.77 23.83 -12.48
N MET A 381 0.14 22.82 -11.85
CA MET A 381 -1.28 22.55 -12.04
C MET A 381 -2.17 23.66 -11.47
N GLU A 382 -1.76 24.32 -10.37
CA GLU A 382 -2.46 25.48 -9.82
C GLU A 382 -2.54 26.61 -10.85
N PHE A 383 -1.42 26.93 -11.53
CA PHE A 383 -1.42 27.95 -12.58
C PHE A 383 -2.24 27.55 -13.81
N ALA A 384 -2.30 26.26 -14.14
CA ALA A 384 -3.09 25.77 -15.28
C ALA A 384 -4.59 25.76 -14.98
N SER A 385 -4.99 25.36 -13.77
CA SER A 385 -6.37 25.30 -13.32
C SER A 385 -7.00 26.69 -13.19
N ALA A 386 -6.25 27.67 -12.65
CA ALA A 386 -6.67 29.06 -12.56
C ALA A 386 -7.03 29.70 -13.93
N ARG A 387 -6.48 29.15 -15.03
CA ARG A 387 -6.73 29.60 -16.41
C ARG A 387 -7.67 28.67 -17.18
N MET A 388 -8.21 27.65 -16.53
CA MET A 388 -9.08 26.61 -17.10
C MET A 388 -8.48 25.91 -18.34
N LEU A 389 -7.15 25.73 -18.37
CA LEU A 389 -6.40 25.14 -19.49
C LEU A 389 -6.29 23.61 -19.29
N VAL A 390 -7.16 22.84 -19.94
CA VAL A 390 -7.24 21.36 -19.78
C VAL A 390 -5.94 20.66 -20.21
N ILE A 391 -5.41 20.97 -21.42
CA ILE A 391 -4.21 20.28 -21.93
C ILE A 391 -2.96 20.56 -21.08
N PRO A 392 -2.61 21.82 -20.74
CA PRO A 392 -1.53 22.10 -19.81
C PRO A 392 -1.72 21.44 -18.44
N MET A 393 -2.96 21.41 -17.92
CA MET A 393 -3.28 20.76 -16.67
C MET A 393 -2.97 19.23 -16.72
N MET A 394 -3.30 18.56 -17.83
CA MET A 394 -2.97 17.14 -18.02
C MET A 394 -1.45 16.91 -18.14
N ALA A 395 -0.71 17.83 -18.75
CA ALA A 395 0.76 17.75 -18.78
C ALA A 395 1.37 17.91 -17.37
N CYS A 396 0.84 18.84 -16.55
CA CYS A 396 1.24 19.00 -15.15
C CYS A 396 0.87 17.77 -14.31
N ALA A 397 -0.29 17.18 -14.55
CA ALA A 397 -0.70 15.91 -13.94
C ALA A 397 0.27 14.79 -14.32
N GLY A 398 0.70 14.70 -15.57
CA GLY A 398 1.71 13.75 -16.03
C GLY A 398 3.04 13.92 -15.29
N ALA A 399 3.51 15.15 -15.10
CA ALA A 399 4.72 15.44 -14.32
C ALA A 399 4.55 14.99 -12.86
N ALA A 400 3.42 15.31 -12.24
CA ALA A 400 3.13 14.85 -10.88
C ALA A 400 3.09 13.33 -10.76
N TYR A 401 2.47 12.62 -11.72
CA TYR A 401 2.47 11.15 -11.75
C TYR A 401 3.86 10.55 -11.99
N ILE A 402 4.77 11.23 -12.72
CA ILE A 402 6.18 10.84 -12.80
C ILE A 402 6.80 10.90 -11.39
N GLY A 403 6.55 11.98 -10.64
CA GLY A 403 7.02 12.10 -9.25
C GLY A 403 6.54 10.96 -8.37
N VAL A 404 5.24 10.63 -8.44
CA VAL A 404 4.65 9.50 -7.72
C VAL A 404 5.33 8.18 -8.10
N GLY A 405 5.56 7.95 -9.40
CA GLY A 405 6.20 6.74 -9.93
C GLY A 405 7.66 6.57 -9.49
N LEU A 406 8.37 7.66 -9.23
CA LEU A 406 9.72 7.64 -8.67
C LEU A 406 9.71 7.39 -7.15
N VAL A 407 8.73 7.91 -6.42
CA VAL A 407 8.67 7.85 -4.95
C VAL A 407 8.17 6.50 -4.44
N PHE A 408 7.01 6.02 -4.94
CA PHE A 408 6.30 4.91 -4.31
C PHE A 408 7.06 3.59 -4.33
N PRO A 409 7.53 3.09 -5.49
CA PRO A 409 8.26 1.83 -5.51
C PRO A 409 9.57 1.93 -4.75
N THR A 410 10.23 3.08 -4.81
CA THR A 410 11.52 3.34 -4.15
C THR A 410 11.38 3.36 -2.61
N LEU A 411 10.41 4.09 -2.06
CA LEU A 411 10.14 4.06 -0.62
C LEU A 411 9.75 2.66 -0.16
N LYS A 412 8.81 2.02 -0.86
CA LYS A 412 8.36 0.67 -0.55
C LYS A 412 9.52 -0.34 -0.54
N ALA A 413 10.40 -0.29 -1.54
CA ALA A 413 11.56 -1.17 -1.61
C ALA A 413 12.55 -0.90 -0.47
N ALA A 414 12.86 0.37 -0.19
CA ALA A 414 13.80 0.79 0.83
C ALA A 414 13.31 0.47 2.25
N ASP A 415 12.02 0.68 2.50
CA ASP A 415 11.42 0.47 3.82
C ASP A 415 11.36 -1.01 4.14
N LEU A 416 10.86 -1.83 3.23
CA LEU A 416 10.82 -3.28 3.40
C LEU A 416 12.23 -3.90 3.44
N ALA A 417 13.17 -3.43 2.62
CA ALA A 417 14.56 -3.88 2.67
C ALA A 417 15.29 -3.51 3.98
N SER A 418 14.74 -2.56 4.75
CA SER A 418 15.27 -2.21 6.08
C SER A 418 14.94 -3.24 7.16
N LEU A 419 14.02 -4.15 6.89
CA LEU A 419 13.53 -5.16 7.81
C LEU A 419 14.29 -6.49 7.66
N PRO A 420 14.35 -7.34 8.71
CA PRO A 420 14.78 -8.73 8.57
C PRO A 420 13.83 -9.54 7.67
N PRO A 421 14.34 -10.50 6.87
CA PRO A 421 13.50 -11.31 5.96
C PRO A 421 12.34 -12.04 6.65
N ALA A 422 12.53 -12.47 7.89
CA ALA A 422 11.50 -13.17 8.69
C ALA A 422 10.22 -12.36 8.91
N ILE A 423 10.28 -11.02 8.80
CA ILE A 423 9.14 -10.12 9.03
C ILE A 423 8.70 -9.35 7.76
N TYR A 424 9.22 -9.68 6.57
CA TYR A 424 8.80 -9.04 5.31
C TYR A 424 7.29 -9.10 5.07
N ALA A 425 6.67 -10.25 5.31
CA ALA A 425 5.23 -10.42 5.13
C ALA A 425 4.42 -9.48 6.06
N HIS A 426 4.84 -9.34 7.32
CA HIS A 426 4.21 -8.42 8.26
C HIS A 426 4.47 -6.95 7.89
N GLY A 427 5.69 -6.60 7.47
CA GLY A 427 6.02 -5.26 6.97
C GLY A 427 5.18 -4.89 5.76
N SER A 428 5.02 -5.81 4.80
CA SER A 428 4.19 -5.61 3.62
C SER A 428 2.70 -5.44 3.94
N SER A 429 2.19 -6.19 4.93
CA SER A 429 0.80 -6.00 5.41
C SER A 429 0.62 -4.64 6.09
N ILE A 430 1.56 -4.21 6.95
CA ILE A 430 1.53 -2.88 7.58
C ILE A 430 1.55 -1.80 6.50
N HIS A 431 2.49 -1.86 5.56
CA HIS A 431 2.57 -0.95 4.42
C HIS A 431 1.22 -0.84 3.68
N SER A 432 0.66 -1.98 3.28
CA SER A 432 -0.61 -1.99 2.54
C SER A 432 -1.79 -1.46 3.36
N THR A 433 -1.83 -1.71 4.67
CA THR A 433 -2.85 -1.15 5.58
C THR A 433 -2.72 0.38 5.69
N LEU A 434 -1.49 0.89 5.87
CA LEU A 434 -1.24 2.32 5.96
C LEU A 434 -1.58 3.05 4.66
N VAL A 435 -1.30 2.45 3.49
CA VAL A 435 -1.69 2.97 2.18
C VAL A 435 -3.22 3.04 2.05
N GLN A 436 -3.97 2.03 2.51
CA GLN A 436 -5.44 2.06 2.51
C GLN A 436 -5.99 3.17 3.42
N ILE A 437 -5.42 3.33 4.61
CA ILE A 437 -5.80 4.41 5.54
C ILE A 437 -5.48 5.77 4.92
N ALA A 438 -4.29 5.96 4.36
CA ALA A 438 -3.90 7.20 3.70
C ALA A 438 -4.82 7.54 2.52
N GLY A 439 -5.22 6.53 1.74
CA GLY A 439 -6.21 6.68 0.66
C GLY A 439 -7.56 7.17 1.17
N SER A 440 -8.06 6.57 2.24
CA SER A 440 -9.34 6.95 2.85
C SER A 440 -9.28 8.36 3.45
N VAL A 441 -8.19 8.69 4.17
CA VAL A 441 -7.98 10.04 4.75
C VAL A 441 -7.85 11.09 3.65
N GLY A 442 -7.05 10.82 2.62
CA GLY A 442 -6.85 11.74 1.49
C GLY A 442 -8.16 11.99 0.73
N SER A 443 -8.92 10.94 0.45
CA SER A 443 -10.23 11.04 -0.20
C SER A 443 -11.21 11.90 0.61
N ALA A 444 -11.40 11.59 1.89
CA ALA A 444 -12.31 12.33 2.76
C ALA A 444 -11.87 13.81 2.92
N LEU A 445 -10.58 14.05 3.11
CA LEU A 445 -10.04 15.41 3.27
C LEU A 445 -10.27 16.25 2.01
N PHE A 446 -9.78 15.76 0.87
CA PHE A 446 -9.74 16.55 -0.35
C PHE A 446 -11.14 16.71 -0.99
N VAL A 447 -11.89 15.61 -1.10
CA VAL A 447 -13.27 15.69 -1.64
C VAL A 447 -14.16 16.48 -0.69
N GLY A 448 -13.99 16.31 0.63
CA GLY A 448 -14.75 17.03 1.63
C GLY A 448 -14.55 18.55 1.55
N ILE A 449 -13.30 19.01 1.48
CA ILE A 449 -12.99 20.44 1.38
C ILE A 449 -13.50 21.00 0.06
N MET A 450 -13.22 20.32 -1.07
CA MET A 450 -13.67 20.77 -2.38
C MET A 450 -15.21 20.90 -2.45
N SER A 451 -15.95 19.91 -1.95
CA SER A 451 -17.42 19.94 -1.94
C SER A 451 -17.95 21.07 -1.06
N ALA A 452 -17.42 21.23 0.17
CA ALA A 452 -17.86 22.28 1.08
C ALA A 452 -17.63 23.69 0.53
N ASP A 453 -16.48 23.92 -0.10
CA ASP A 453 -16.17 25.21 -0.74
C ASP A 453 -17.05 25.45 -1.96
N THR A 454 -17.25 24.43 -2.79
CA THR A 454 -18.14 24.52 -3.97
C THR A 454 -19.57 24.85 -3.57
N ASP A 455 -20.13 24.12 -2.60
CA ASP A 455 -21.50 24.33 -2.13
C ASP A 455 -21.69 25.73 -1.53
N ARG A 456 -20.71 26.20 -0.76
CA ARG A 456 -20.69 27.55 -0.18
C ARG A 456 -20.70 28.63 -1.27
N LEU A 457 -19.87 28.51 -2.31
CA LEU A 457 -19.74 29.48 -3.38
C LEU A 457 -20.98 29.48 -4.27
N VAL A 458 -21.58 28.33 -4.56
CA VAL A 458 -22.85 28.21 -5.28
C VAL A 458 -23.98 28.85 -4.48
N ALA A 459 -24.05 28.68 -3.16
CA ALA A 459 -25.02 29.33 -2.29
C ALA A 459 -24.85 30.86 -2.26
N GLN A 460 -23.68 31.40 -2.56
CA GLN A 460 -23.41 32.83 -2.73
C GLN A 460 -23.75 33.37 -4.12
N GLY A 461 -24.27 32.51 -5.01
CA GLY A 461 -24.69 32.90 -6.38
C GLY A 461 -23.55 32.86 -7.41
N ILE A 462 -22.39 32.29 -7.08
CA ILE A 462 -21.29 32.12 -8.03
C ILE A 462 -21.67 31.00 -9.01
N ALA A 463 -21.31 31.18 -10.28
CA ALA A 463 -21.54 30.16 -11.29
C ALA A 463 -20.90 28.83 -10.92
N LYS A 464 -21.60 27.72 -11.17
CA LYS A 464 -21.18 26.38 -10.76
C LYS A 464 -19.76 26.05 -11.24
N ALA A 465 -19.40 26.40 -12.46
CA ALA A 465 -18.08 26.16 -13.02
C ALA A 465 -16.96 26.88 -12.25
N ASP A 466 -17.19 28.16 -11.90
CA ASP A 466 -16.23 28.98 -11.15
C ASP A 466 -16.12 28.50 -9.69
N ALA A 467 -17.25 28.04 -9.11
CA ALA A 467 -17.26 27.45 -7.78
C ALA A 467 -16.44 26.15 -7.71
N TYR A 468 -16.56 25.28 -8.73
CA TYR A 468 -15.73 24.06 -8.84
C TYR A 468 -14.25 24.41 -9.03
N ALA A 469 -13.93 25.40 -9.86
CA ALA A 469 -12.55 25.84 -10.08
C ALA A 469 -11.92 26.38 -8.80
N SER A 470 -12.64 27.20 -8.04
CA SER A 470 -12.19 27.76 -6.76
C SER A 470 -12.02 26.69 -5.69
N GLY A 471 -12.99 25.78 -5.53
CA GLY A 471 -12.90 24.66 -4.59
C GLY A 471 -11.73 23.73 -4.91
N PHE A 472 -11.46 23.48 -6.19
CA PHE A 472 -10.31 22.71 -6.64
C PHE A 472 -8.99 23.40 -6.27
N SER A 473 -8.84 24.71 -6.55
CA SER A 473 -7.65 25.50 -6.25
C SER A 473 -7.37 25.55 -4.74
N HIS A 474 -8.36 25.84 -3.89
CA HIS A 474 -8.17 25.84 -2.44
C HIS A 474 -7.68 24.49 -1.92
N THR A 475 -8.27 23.41 -2.42
CA THR A 475 -7.88 22.06 -2.03
C THR A 475 -6.47 21.70 -2.55
N LEU A 476 -6.12 22.19 -3.75
CA LEU A 476 -4.80 22.01 -4.35
C LEU A 476 -3.71 22.70 -3.53
N LEU A 477 -3.96 23.91 -3.02
CA LEU A 477 -3.03 24.61 -2.13
C LEU A 477 -2.77 23.83 -0.84
N ILE A 478 -3.79 23.20 -0.25
CA ILE A 478 -3.62 22.33 0.92
C ILE A 478 -2.77 21.11 0.56
N ALA A 479 -3.02 20.48 -0.59
CA ALA A 479 -2.22 19.35 -1.06
C ALA A 479 -0.76 19.75 -1.32
N ILE A 480 -0.50 20.93 -1.88
CA ILE A 480 0.84 21.51 -2.06
C ILE A 480 1.53 21.66 -0.68
N GLY A 481 0.82 22.18 0.33
CA GLY A 481 1.35 22.29 1.70
C GLY A 481 1.77 20.94 2.28
N ILE A 482 0.93 19.91 2.16
CA ILE A 482 1.22 18.55 2.61
C ILE A 482 2.45 18.00 1.87
N LEU A 483 2.52 18.17 0.55
CA LEU A 483 3.64 17.69 -0.27
C LEU A 483 4.93 18.45 -0.01
N ALA A 484 4.86 19.75 0.34
CA ALA A 484 6.03 20.51 0.75
C ALA A 484 6.65 19.97 2.04
N VAL A 485 5.81 19.64 3.04
CA VAL A 485 6.26 18.96 4.26
C VAL A 485 6.87 17.59 3.93
N ALA A 486 6.21 16.82 3.07
CA ALA A 486 6.72 15.52 2.62
C ALA A 486 8.07 15.65 1.87
N PHE A 487 8.24 16.67 1.04
CA PHE A 487 9.51 16.96 0.36
C PHE A 487 10.65 17.25 1.34
N VAL A 488 10.41 18.08 2.36
CA VAL A 488 11.42 18.33 3.40
C VAL A 488 11.80 17.02 4.10
N GLY A 489 10.82 16.21 4.47
CA GLY A 489 11.05 14.88 5.04
C GLY A 489 11.83 13.97 4.09
N ALA A 490 11.52 13.99 2.79
CA ALA A 490 12.20 13.21 1.76
C ALA A 490 13.69 13.58 1.63
N VAL A 491 14.03 14.88 1.73
CA VAL A 491 15.42 15.35 1.74
C VAL A 491 16.16 14.80 2.97
N VAL A 492 15.54 14.84 4.14
CA VAL A 492 16.12 14.30 5.39
C VAL A 492 16.32 12.78 5.26
N PHE A 493 15.28 12.04 4.81
CA PHE A 493 15.34 10.60 4.57
C PHE A 493 16.47 10.22 3.61
N GLY A 494 16.58 10.95 2.51
CA GLY A 494 17.63 10.75 1.52
C GLY A 494 19.03 10.97 2.11
N ARG A 495 19.25 12.04 2.86
CA ARG A 495 20.54 12.31 3.52
C ARG A 495 20.97 11.18 4.46
N ILE A 496 20.03 10.67 5.26
CA ILE A 496 20.26 9.53 6.16
C ILE A 496 20.65 8.28 5.36
N ALA A 497 19.94 8.00 4.27
CA ALA A 497 20.22 6.86 3.38
C ALA A 497 21.61 6.96 2.74
N ARG A 498 22.02 8.15 2.26
CA ARG A 498 23.33 8.40 1.67
C ARG A 498 24.48 8.17 2.64
N GLN A 499 24.37 8.69 3.86
CA GLN A 499 25.41 8.53 4.88
C GLN A 499 25.70 7.05 5.21
N ARG A 500 24.66 6.22 5.28
CA ARG A 500 24.80 4.78 5.53
C ARG A 500 25.43 4.05 4.35
N HIS A 501 25.05 4.38 3.13
CA HIS A 501 25.67 3.81 1.93
C HIS A 501 27.18 4.06 1.89
N GLN A 502 27.61 5.29 2.18
CA GLN A 502 29.02 5.66 2.25
C GLN A 502 29.78 4.95 3.39
N LYS A 503 29.14 4.78 4.56
CA LYS A 503 29.74 4.02 5.67
C LYS A 503 29.90 2.54 5.33
N GLY A 504 28.93 1.93 4.62
CA GLY A 504 28.99 0.54 4.17
C GLY A 504 30.12 0.29 3.16
N ILE A 505 30.37 1.23 2.24
CA ILE A 505 31.49 1.15 1.30
C ILE A 505 32.83 1.26 2.04
N LYS A 506 32.97 2.20 2.96
CA LYS A 506 34.20 2.39 3.76
C LYS A 506 34.50 1.18 4.68
N SER A 507 33.47 0.50 5.16
CA SER A 507 33.65 -0.73 5.97
C SER A 507 34.14 -1.92 5.14
N LYS A 508 33.70 -2.03 3.88
CA LYS A 508 34.14 -3.09 2.95
C LYS A 508 35.53 -2.83 2.36
N SER A 509 36.00 -1.58 2.35
CA SER A 509 37.31 -1.20 1.83
C SER A 509 38.45 -1.24 2.85
N LYS A 510 38.18 -1.53 4.14
CA LYS A 510 39.24 -1.81 5.12
C LYS A 510 39.75 -3.22 4.87
N PRO A 511 41.02 -3.41 4.43
CA PRO A 511 41.59 -4.73 4.30
C PRO A 511 41.60 -5.37 5.69
N ALA A 512 41.28 -6.66 5.73
CA ALA A 512 41.50 -7.49 6.91
C ALA A 512 43.02 -7.46 7.22
N THR A 513 43.40 -6.54 8.10
CA THR A 513 44.78 -6.43 8.55
C THR A 513 45.05 -7.71 9.34
N THR A 514 45.72 -8.64 8.68
CA THR A 514 46.51 -9.75 9.19
C THR A 514 46.68 -9.77 10.71
N MET A 515 45.94 -10.64 11.37
CA MET A 515 46.41 -11.29 12.59
C MET A 515 47.33 -12.44 12.17
N HIS A 516 48.54 -12.10 11.72
CA HIS A 516 49.70 -12.97 11.73
C HIS A 516 50.81 -12.20 12.43
N LYS A 517 50.94 -12.40 13.74
CA LYS A 517 52.21 -12.31 14.44
C LYS A 517 52.11 -13.00 15.82
N ALA A 518 52.92 -14.06 15.92
CA ALA A 518 53.49 -14.73 17.09
C ALA A 518 52.59 -15.63 17.89
#